data_4cc0ba2b13eb4eb2ff97bfeee2210a6c
#
_entry.id   4cc0ba2b13eb4eb2ff97bfeee2210a6c
#
_cell.length_a   1.000
_cell.length_b   1.000
_cell.length_c   1.000
_cell.angle_alpha   90.00
_cell.angle_beta   90.00
_cell.angle_gamma   90.00
#
_symmetry.space_group_name_H-M   'P 1'
#
loop_
_entity.id
_entity.type
_entity.pdbx_description
1 polymer ?
#
loop_
_entity_poly.entity_id
_entity_poly.type
_entity_poly.pdbx_seq_one_letter_code
_entity_poly.pdbx_strand_id
1 'polypeptide(L)'
;MIKLKLLMKSMFLVCVLMLSMVGVSSASVSVTSDSKYFDISSGCFVLEGKVLVKTDTRTIGADKARVNLVTKEVWANGNVYVEEPQEEIKFKGGSVYASDELKTAIIKGDAILERPDITIQAEKCSFNWRTKIAEFSGLVEVHQDGKTNVYDVIQYDVINNKIIDAK
;
A
#
# COMPACT_ATOMS: atom_id res chain seq x y z
N MET A 1 2.12 -16.30 -30.13
CA MET A 1 3.04 -15.97 -29.01
C MET A 1 3.29 -14.48 -28.82
N ILE A 2 3.41 -13.67 -29.87
CA ILE A 2 3.69 -12.22 -29.77
C ILE A 2 2.51 -11.43 -29.18
N LYS A 3 1.26 -11.76 -29.55
CA LYS A 3 0.05 -11.09 -29.00
C LYS A 3 -0.16 -11.32 -27.50
N LEU A 4 0.22 -12.49 -26.97
CA LEU A 4 0.10 -12.80 -25.56
C LEU A 4 1.10 -12.00 -24.69
N LYS A 5 2.32 -11.78 -25.20
CA LYS A 5 3.32 -10.94 -24.52
C LYS A 5 2.95 -9.45 -24.51
N LEU A 6 2.26 -8.98 -25.55
CA LEU A 6 1.79 -7.59 -25.65
C LEU A 6 0.60 -7.37 -24.70
N LEU A 7 -0.33 -8.35 -24.62
CA LEU A 7 -1.44 -8.34 -23.68
C LEU A 7 -0.97 -8.37 -22.23
N MET A 8 0.04 -9.19 -21.93
CA MET A 8 0.69 -9.24 -20.59
C MET A 8 1.33 -7.91 -20.20
N LYS A 9 1.99 -7.19 -21.12
CA LYS A 9 2.58 -5.87 -20.84
C LYS A 9 1.50 -4.81 -20.59
N SER A 10 0.41 -4.82 -21.35
CA SER A 10 -0.71 -3.89 -21.17
C SER A 10 -1.50 -4.17 -19.88
N MET A 11 -1.68 -5.43 -19.52
CA MET A 11 -2.46 -5.85 -18.36
C MET A 11 -1.73 -5.60 -17.02
N PHE A 12 -0.39 -5.63 -17.05
CA PHE A 12 0.44 -5.32 -15.89
C PHE A 12 0.47 -3.83 -15.56
N LEU A 13 0.30 -2.98 -16.58
CA LEU A 13 0.22 -1.51 -16.45
C LEU A 13 -1.01 -1.08 -15.64
N VAL A 14 -2.12 -1.81 -15.71
CA VAL A 14 -3.37 -1.47 -15.02
C VAL A 14 -3.28 -1.72 -13.51
N CYS A 15 -2.56 -2.72 -13.06
CA CYS A 15 -2.44 -3.04 -11.63
C CYS A 15 -1.64 -1.98 -10.84
N VAL A 16 -0.71 -1.32 -11.50
CA VAL A 16 0.12 -0.27 -10.91
C VAL A 16 -0.52 1.11 -11.06
N LEU A 17 -1.37 1.31 -12.09
CA LEU A 17 -2.18 2.52 -12.26
C LEU A 17 -3.20 2.72 -11.13
N MET A 18 -3.51 1.69 -10.35
CA MET A 18 -4.40 1.83 -9.20
C MET A 18 -3.80 2.61 -8.04
N LEU A 19 -2.49 2.69 -7.97
CA LEU A 19 -1.78 3.43 -6.94
C LEU A 19 -1.36 4.84 -7.39
N SER A 20 -1.58 5.22 -8.66
CA SER A 20 -1.05 6.45 -9.24
C SER A 20 -2.11 7.30 -9.96
N MET A 21 -3.18 7.72 -9.30
CA MET A 21 -4.03 8.76 -9.86
C MET A 21 -3.57 10.16 -9.45
N VAL A 22 -2.45 10.61 -9.99
CA VAL A 22 -2.20 12.04 -10.29
C VAL A 22 -1.11 12.13 -11.39
N GLY A 23 -1.47 12.69 -12.56
CA GLY A 23 -0.53 13.19 -13.55
C GLY A 23 -0.12 12.20 -14.64
N VAL A 24 -0.44 12.53 -15.88
CA VAL A 24 -0.03 11.84 -17.11
C VAL A 24 1.47 12.08 -17.34
N SER A 25 2.30 11.19 -16.81
CA SER A 25 3.62 10.92 -17.37
C SER A 25 3.77 9.41 -17.46
N SER A 26 4.48 8.92 -18.47
CA SER A 26 4.72 7.48 -18.66
C SER A 26 5.56 6.94 -17.51
N ALA A 27 4.90 6.66 -16.39
CA ALA A 27 5.54 6.09 -15.20
C ALA A 27 6.14 4.75 -15.56
N SER A 28 7.43 4.59 -15.41
CA SER A 28 8.08 3.28 -15.57
C SER A 28 7.74 2.45 -14.33
N VAL A 29 7.01 1.35 -14.54
CA VAL A 29 6.68 0.42 -13.48
C VAL A 29 7.53 -0.81 -13.63
N SER A 30 8.30 -1.10 -12.59
CA SER A 30 9.10 -2.32 -12.47
C SER A 30 8.51 -3.22 -11.39
N VAL A 31 8.32 -4.51 -11.72
CA VAL A 31 7.88 -5.52 -10.77
C VAL A 31 8.82 -6.70 -10.81
N THR A 32 9.38 -7.03 -9.66
CA THR A 32 10.25 -8.18 -9.47
C THR A 32 9.71 -9.10 -8.37
N SER A 33 9.93 -10.39 -8.51
CA SER A 33 9.65 -11.44 -7.53
C SER A 33 10.48 -12.67 -7.90
N ASP A 34 10.68 -13.58 -6.96
CA ASP A 34 11.38 -14.83 -7.24
C ASP A 34 10.52 -15.74 -8.14
N SER A 35 9.20 -15.74 -7.95
CA SER A 35 8.22 -16.47 -8.76
C SER A 35 7.00 -15.61 -9.09
N LYS A 36 6.47 -15.79 -10.29
CA LYS A 36 5.21 -15.17 -10.73
C LYS A 36 4.44 -16.09 -11.67
N TYR A 37 3.15 -16.26 -11.40
CA TYR A 37 2.26 -17.06 -12.24
C TYR A 37 0.82 -16.55 -12.16
N PHE A 38 -0.01 -17.01 -13.09
CA PHE A 38 -1.46 -16.73 -13.09
C PHE A 38 -2.20 -17.96 -12.55
N ASP A 39 -2.91 -17.76 -11.45
CA ASP A 39 -3.78 -18.77 -10.87
C ASP A 39 -5.17 -18.66 -11.49
N ILE A 40 -5.49 -19.61 -12.38
CA ILE A 40 -6.76 -19.65 -13.12
C ILE A 40 -7.94 -19.81 -12.17
N SER A 41 -7.78 -20.54 -11.06
CA SER A 41 -8.87 -20.83 -10.13
C SER A 41 -9.36 -19.57 -9.40
N SER A 42 -8.46 -18.67 -9.06
CA SER A 42 -8.77 -17.42 -8.37
C SER A 42 -8.83 -16.20 -9.29
N GLY A 43 -8.42 -16.34 -10.56
CA GLY A 43 -8.31 -15.22 -11.49
C GLY A 43 -7.24 -14.19 -11.08
N CYS A 44 -6.26 -14.60 -10.29
CA CYS A 44 -5.25 -13.72 -9.74
C CYS A 44 -3.86 -13.97 -10.33
N PHE A 45 -3.09 -12.89 -10.52
CA PHE A 45 -1.64 -13.02 -10.59
C PHE A 45 -1.08 -13.20 -9.19
N VAL A 46 -0.21 -14.18 -9.04
CA VAL A 46 0.49 -14.51 -7.78
C VAL A 46 1.96 -14.19 -7.95
N LEU A 47 2.50 -13.47 -6.98
CA LEU A 47 3.90 -13.08 -6.87
C LEU A 47 4.42 -13.63 -5.55
N GLU A 48 5.53 -14.36 -5.59
CA GLU A 48 6.10 -14.99 -4.40
C GLU A 48 7.61 -14.74 -4.33
N GLY A 49 8.07 -14.48 -3.11
CA GLY A 49 9.46 -14.23 -2.78
C GLY A 49 9.97 -12.86 -3.22
N LYS A 50 10.37 -12.03 -2.25
CA LYS A 50 10.99 -10.71 -2.48
C LYS A 50 10.21 -9.84 -3.47
N VAL A 51 8.91 -9.79 -3.31
CA VAL A 51 8.06 -8.97 -4.18
C VAL A 51 8.46 -7.51 -4.03
N LEU A 52 8.81 -6.87 -5.14
CA LEU A 52 9.17 -5.46 -5.16
C LEU A 52 8.53 -4.80 -6.38
N VAL A 53 7.73 -3.77 -6.11
CA VAL A 53 7.11 -2.93 -7.13
C VAL A 53 7.71 -1.53 -6.99
N LYS A 54 8.31 -1.02 -8.06
CA LYS A 54 8.84 0.35 -8.11
C LYS A 54 8.09 1.14 -9.16
N THR A 55 7.68 2.33 -8.78
CA THR A 55 7.19 3.38 -9.67
C THR A 55 8.15 4.58 -9.57
N ASP A 56 7.91 5.64 -10.34
CA ASP A 56 8.74 6.84 -10.29
C ASP A 56 8.73 7.51 -8.90
N THR A 57 7.65 7.36 -8.14
CA THR A 57 7.45 8.04 -6.85
C THR A 57 7.41 7.11 -5.65
N ARG A 58 7.26 5.78 -5.87
CA ARG A 58 6.87 4.87 -4.80
C ARG A 58 7.57 3.51 -4.92
N THR A 59 7.93 2.94 -3.78
CA THR A 59 8.41 1.56 -3.68
C THR A 59 7.48 0.77 -2.76
N ILE A 60 7.05 -0.43 -3.20
CA ILE A 60 6.20 -1.34 -2.44
C ILE A 60 6.93 -2.68 -2.35
N GLY A 61 7.06 -3.22 -1.15
CA GLY A 61 7.66 -4.53 -0.90
C GLY A 61 6.74 -5.43 -0.11
N ALA A 62 6.87 -6.76 -0.34
CA ALA A 62 6.20 -7.81 0.40
C ALA A 62 6.90 -9.17 0.19
N ASP A 63 6.61 -10.16 1.03
CA ASP A 63 7.07 -11.52 0.78
C ASP A 63 6.22 -12.21 -0.30
N LYS A 64 4.90 -11.93 -0.31
CA LYS A 64 3.94 -12.47 -1.28
C LYS A 64 2.90 -11.42 -1.64
N ALA A 65 2.41 -11.46 -2.88
CA ALA A 65 1.27 -10.65 -3.31
C ALA A 65 0.36 -11.42 -4.26
N ARG A 66 -0.94 -11.11 -4.22
CA ARG A 66 -1.94 -11.56 -5.18
C ARG A 66 -2.66 -10.35 -5.74
N VAL A 67 -2.91 -10.37 -7.03
CA VAL A 67 -3.51 -9.26 -7.74
C VAL A 67 -4.63 -9.77 -8.64
N ASN A 68 -5.84 -9.33 -8.40
CA ASN A 68 -6.97 -9.55 -9.28
C ASN A 68 -7.16 -8.30 -10.17
N LEU A 69 -6.92 -8.45 -11.47
CA LEU A 69 -7.00 -7.34 -12.41
C LEU A 69 -8.44 -6.97 -12.80
N VAL A 70 -9.38 -7.89 -12.63
CA VAL A 70 -10.80 -7.66 -12.95
C VAL A 70 -11.47 -6.87 -11.84
N THR A 71 -11.35 -7.35 -10.59
CA THR A 71 -11.90 -6.67 -9.41
C THR A 71 -11.04 -5.53 -8.93
N LYS A 72 -9.81 -5.44 -9.47
CA LYS A 72 -8.82 -4.43 -9.08
C LYS A 72 -8.51 -4.45 -7.59
N GLU A 73 -8.22 -5.62 -7.10
CA GLU A 73 -7.88 -5.87 -5.72
C GLU A 73 -6.46 -6.42 -5.59
N VAL A 74 -5.80 -6.06 -4.49
CA VAL A 74 -4.45 -6.52 -4.15
C VAL A 74 -4.43 -7.04 -2.73
N TRP A 75 -3.82 -8.19 -2.53
CA TRP A 75 -3.48 -8.75 -1.24
C TRP A 75 -1.98 -8.93 -1.17
N ALA A 76 -1.34 -8.36 -0.16
CA ALA A 76 0.09 -8.53 0.11
C ALA A 76 0.28 -9.04 1.54
N ASN A 77 1.24 -9.92 1.74
CA ASN A 77 1.51 -10.54 3.03
C ASN A 77 3.02 -10.69 3.25
N GLY A 78 3.41 -10.56 4.51
CA GLY A 78 4.77 -10.69 4.99
C GLY A 78 5.63 -9.47 4.67
N ASN A 79 6.13 -8.81 5.73
CA ASN A 79 7.04 -7.67 5.63
C ASN A 79 6.57 -6.59 4.63
N VAL A 80 5.26 -6.29 4.66
CA VAL A 80 4.70 -5.34 3.71
C VAL A 80 5.14 -3.92 4.07
N TYR A 81 5.64 -3.19 3.06
CA TYR A 81 5.93 -1.77 3.21
C TYR A 81 5.60 -0.99 1.93
N VAL A 82 5.27 0.28 2.11
CA VAL A 82 5.10 1.27 1.05
C VAL A 82 5.92 2.49 1.42
N GLU A 83 6.83 2.89 0.55
CA GLU A 83 7.66 4.09 0.73
C GLU A 83 7.37 5.10 -0.38
N GLU A 84 7.16 6.35 0.00
CA GLU A 84 7.09 7.53 -0.87
C GLU A 84 8.18 8.53 -0.44
N PRO A 85 9.42 8.40 -0.94
CA PRO A 85 10.55 9.19 -0.45
C PRO A 85 10.38 10.70 -0.62
N GLN A 86 9.68 11.14 -1.67
CA GLN A 86 9.43 12.56 -1.91
C GLN A 86 8.49 13.19 -0.87
N GLU A 87 7.59 12.39 -0.31
CA GLU A 87 6.64 12.81 0.72
C GLU A 87 7.14 12.46 2.14
N GLU A 88 8.32 11.82 2.23
CA GLU A 88 8.90 11.34 3.47
C GLU A 88 7.93 10.45 4.28
N ILE A 89 7.19 9.59 3.58
CA ILE A 89 6.19 8.71 4.17
C ILE A 89 6.59 7.25 3.97
N LYS A 90 6.46 6.46 5.05
CA LYS A 90 6.57 5.01 5.00
C LYS A 90 5.45 4.36 5.80
N PHE A 91 4.70 3.48 5.16
CA PHE A 91 3.77 2.56 5.80
C PHE A 91 4.39 1.18 5.89
N LYS A 92 4.14 0.48 7.01
CA LYS A 92 4.56 -0.91 7.24
C LYS A 92 3.42 -1.71 7.84
N GLY A 93 3.48 -3.04 7.71
CA GLY A 93 2.57 -3.98 8.36
C GLY A 93 2.81 -5.42 7.96
N GLY A 94 2.12 -6.34 8.62
CA GLY A 94 2.20 -7.77 8.30
C GLY A 94 1.44 -8.14 7.05
N SER A 95 0.33 -7.45 6.76
CA SER A 95 -0.49 -7.67 5.55
C SER A 95 -1.18 -6.41 5.09
N VAL A 96 -1.47 -6.36 3.78
CA VAL A 96 -2.24 -5.29 3.14
C VAL A 96 -3.32 -5.88 2.24
N TYR A 97 -4.52 -5.35 2.33
CA TYR A 97 -5.58 -5.48 1.33
C TYR A 97 -5.88 -4.11 0.75
N ALA A 98 -5.88 -3.98 -0.57
CA ALA A 98 -6.25 -2.75 -1.26
C ALA A 98 -7.32 -3.02 -2.32
N SER A 99 -8.29 -2.10 -2.42
CA SER A 99 -9.39 -2.17 -3.37
C SER A 99 -9.57 -0.83 -4.08
N ASP A 100 -9.52 -0.83 -5.41
CA ASP A 100 -9.78 0.38 -6.20
C ASP A 100 -11.25 0.80 -6.13
N GLU A 101 -12.17 -0.12 -6.01
CA GLU A 101 -13.59 0.19 -5.83
C GLU A 101 -13.82 0.99 -4.55
N LEU A 102 -13.26 0.53 -3.44
CA LEU A 102 -13.39 1.18 -2.13
C LEU A 102 -12.46 2.38 -1.96
N LYS A 103 -11.47 2.56 -2.85
CA LYS A 103 -10.40 3.56 -2.73
C LYS A 103 -9.65 3.47 -1.39
N THR A 104 -9.49 2.26 -0.87
CA THR A 104 -8.97 2.02 0.47
C THR A 104 -7.92 0.93 0.48
N ALA A 105 -6.86 1.15 1.25
CA ALA A 105 -5.90 0.12 1.67
C ALA A 105 -6.07 -0.14 3.17
N ILE A 106 -6.17 -1.42 3.55
CA ILE A 106 -6.25 -1.87 4.93
C ILE A 106 -4.94 -2.59 5.26
N ILE A 107 -4.22 -2.07 6.24
CA ILE A 107 -2.96 -2.61 6.74
C ILE A 107 -3.25 -3.25 8.10
N LYS A 108 -2.77 -4.46 8.33
CA LYS A 108 -2.94 -5.20 9.58
C LYS A 108 -1.64 -5.85 10.01
N GLY A 109 -1.54 -6.14 11.32
CA GLY A 109 -0.37 -6.75 11.94
C GLY A 109 0.73 -5.72 12.08
N ASP A 110 0.71 -4.98 13.19
CA ASP A 110 1.64 -3.90 13.52
C ASP A 110 1.69 -2.84 12.40
N ALA A 111 0.52 -2.24 12.12
CA ALA A 111 0.43 -1.16 11.14
C ALA A 111 1.18 0.06 11.65
N ILE A 112 2.18 0.52 10.92
CA ILE A 112 3.03 1.65 11.28
C ILE A 112 3.03 2.67 10.14
N LEU A 113 2.84 3.94 10.48
CA LEU A 113 3.17 5.09 9.65
C LEU A 113 4.41 5.75 10.22
N GLU A 114 5.43 5.96 9.41
CA GLU A 114 6.65 6.69 9.75
C GLU A 114 6.77 7.95 8.90
N ARG A 115 7.02 9.07 9.56
CA ARG A 115 7.47 10.36 9.00
C ARG A 115 8.58 10.91 9.88
N PRO A 116 9.34 11.93 9.43
CA PRO A 116 10.45 12.50 10.20
C PRO A 116 10.07 13.03 11.59
N ASP A 117 8.85 13.54 11.71
CA ASP A 117 8.35 14.22 12.92
C ASP A 117 7.30 13.43 13.70
N ILE A 118 6.75 12.35 13.13
CA ILE A 118 5.72 11.55 13.76
C ILE A 118 5.82 10.07 13.38
N THR A 119 5.61 9.19 14.34
CA THR A 119 5.38 7.76 14.14
C THR A 119 4.06 7.37 14.75
N ILE A 120 3.22 6.67 14.00
CA ILE A 120 1.93 6.15 14.48
C ILE A 120 1.97 4.63 14.33
N GLN A 121 1.74 3.91 15.43
CA GLN A 121 1.67 2.45 15.46
C GLN A 121 0.29 2.01 15.97
N ALA A 122 -0.28 0.95 15.37
CA ALA A 122 -1.57 0.39 15.75
C ALA A 122 -1.71 -1.06 15.25
N GLU A 123 -2.72 -1.79 15.72
CA GLU A 123 -3.03 -3.12 15.17
C GLU A 123 -3.48 -3.05 13.72
N LYS A 124 -4.18 -1.95 13.35
CA LYS A 124 -4.77 -1.75 12.03
C LYS A 124 -4.71 -0.29 11.58
N CYS A 125 -4.43 -0.09 10.30
CA CYS A 125 -4.61 1.18 9.61
C CYS A 125 -5.53 0.99 8.40
N SER A 126 -6.46 1.90 8.20
CA SER A 126 -7.31 1.99 7.00
C SER A 126 -7.05 3.33 6.31
N PHE A 127 -6.35 3.31 5.19
CA PHE A 127 -6.01 4.52 4.42
C PHE A 127 -6.93 4.65 3.21
N ASN A 128 -7.66 5.75 3.13
CA ASN A 128 -8.44 6.10 1.95
C ASN A 128 -7.66 7.08 1.08
N TRP A 129 -7.24 6.63 -0.11
CA TRP A 129 -6.40 7.47 -0.98
C TRP A 129 -7.16 8.54 -1.77
N ARG A 130 -8.51 8.55 -1.73
CA ARG A 130 -9.32 9.65 -2.27
C ARG A 130 -9.35 10.83 -1.30
N THR A 131 -9.64 10.56 -0.03
CA THR A 131 -9.73 11.58 1.03
C THR A 131 -8.37 11.91 1.64
N LYS A 132 -7.37 11.03 1.46
CA LYS A 132 -6.06 11.10 2.10
C LYS A 132 -6.09 10.99 3.62
N ILE A 133 -7.14 10.40 4.15
CA ILE A 133 -7.30 10.14 5.58
C ILE A 133 -6.88 8.70 5.89
N ALA A 134 -6.05 8.55 6.91
CA ALA A 134 -5.70 7.28 7.51
C ALA A 134 -6.37 7.16 8.88
N GLU A 135 -7.12 6.09 9.11
CA GLU A 135 -7.69 5.74 10.39
C GLU A 135 -6.86 4.61 11.01
N PHE A 136 -6.34 4.84 12.20
CA PHE A 136 -5.61 3.87 13.00
C PHE A 136 -6.49 3.39 14.14
N SER A 137 -6.49 2.09 14.43
CA SER A 137 -7.30 1.49 15.48
C SER A 137 -6.63 0.28 16.10
N GLY A 138 -6.96 0.03 17.38
CA GLY A 138 -6.39 -1.03 18.21
C GLY A 138 -5.04 -0.61 18.80
N LEU A 139 -5.05 -0.18 20.05
CA LEU A 139 -3.89 0.27 20.83
C LEU A 139 -2.99 1.21 20.00
N VAL A 140 -3.49 2.40 19.71
CA VAL A 140 -2.78 3.37 18.86
C VAL A 140 -1.77 4.14 19.69
N GLU A 141 -0.49 3.99 19.35
CA GLU A 141 0.60 4.77 19.93
C GLU A 141 1.06 5.83 18.93
N VAL A 142 1.09 7.09 19.38
CA VAL A 142 1.59 8.22 18.61
C VAL A 142 2.85 8.76 19.27
N HIS A 143 3.96 8.67 18.56
CA HIS A 143 5.24 9.23 18.98
C HIS A 143 5.50 10.51 18.21
N GLN A 144 5.50 11.65 18.90
CA GLN A 144 5.74 12.97 18.32
C GLN A 144 6.41 13.90 19.33
N ASP A 145 7.39 14.68 18.92
CA ASP A 145 8.11 15.64 19.75
C ASP A 145 8.68 15.02 21.06
N GLY A 146 9.16 13.79 20.98
CA GLY A 146 9.72 13.04 22.13
C GLY A 146 8.66 12.59 23.15
N LYS A 147 7.38 12.71 22.83
CA LYS A 147 6.25 12.26 23.66
C LYS A 147 5.55 11.08 23.01
N THR A 148 5.00 10.21 23.84
CA THR A 148 4.12 9.13 23.43
C THR A 148 2.74 9.35 24.00
N ASN A 149 1.74 9.35 23.13
CA ASN A 149 0.33 9.37 23.52
C ASN A 149 -0.34 8.08 23.04
N VAL A 150 -1.32 7.60 23.81
CA VAL A 150 -2.05 6.36 23.52
C VAL A 150 -3.52 6.69 23.31
N TYR A 151 -4.13 6.08 22.29
CA TYR A 151 -5.52 6.27 21.90
C TYR A 151 -6.13 4.92 21.51
N ASP A 152 -7.44 4.83 21.52
CA ASP A 152 -8.16 3.69 20.95
C ASP A 152 -8.25 3.78 19.42
N VAL A 153 -8.53 4.99 18.94
CA VAL A 153 -8.67 5.30 17.49
C VAL A 153 -8.18 6.72 17.22
N ILE A 154 -7.49 6.90 16.10
CA ILE A 154 -7.19 8.23 15.57
C ILE A 154 -7.52 8.32 14.08
N GLN A 155 -7.85 9.51 13.61
CA GLN A 155 -7.86 9.87 12.20
C GLN A 155 -6.71 10.85 11.92
N TYR A 156 -5.94 10.56 10.89
CA TYR A 156 -4.77 11.30 10.50
C TYR A 156 -4.88 11.75 9.04
N ASP A 157 -4.76 13.05 8.82
CA ASP A 157 -4.67 13.66 7.49
C ASP A 157 -3.23 13.54 6.99
N VAL A 158 -3.03 12.65 6.01
CA VAL A 158 -1.70 12.34 5.48
C VAL A 158 -1.08 13.51 4.72
N ILE A 159 -1.90 14.32 4.05
CA ILE A 159 -1.42 15.49 3.28
C ILE A 159 -0.97 16.62 4.22
N ASN A 160 -1.82 16.94 5.20
CA ASN A 160 -1.56 18.07 6.10
C ASN A 160 -0.70 17.67 7.32
N ASN A 161 -0.28 16.39 7.40
CA ASN A 161 0.52 15.85 8.51
C ASN A 161 -0.10 16.16 9.88
N LYS A 162 -1.38 15.81 10.07
CA LYS A 162 -2.14 16.26 11.24
C LYS A 162 -3.13 15.20 11.72
N ILE A 163 -3.16 14.97 13.03
CA ILE A 163 -4.26 14.25 13.69
C ILE A 163 -5.48 15.16 13.68
N ILE A 164 -6.61 14.67 13.13
CA ILE A 164 -7.87 15.42 13.02
C ILE A 164 -8.95 14.95 13.96
N ASP A 165 -8.88 13.72 14.46
CA ASP A 165 -9.73 13.15 15.51
C ASP A 165 -8.93 12.12 16.32
N ALA A 166 -9.18 12.05 17.63
CA ALA A 166 -8.53 11.11 18.54
C ALA A 166 -9.48 10.75 19.69
N LYS A 167 -9.59 9.46 20.00
CA LYS A 167 -10.45 8.90 21.05
C LYS A 167 -9.70 7.86 21.87
#